data_5bec054abfe05e55b35ad80a35e8ab3d
#
_entry.id   5bec054abfe05e55b35ad80a35e8ab3d
#
_cell.length_a   1.000
_cell.length_b   1.000
_cell.length_c   1.000
_cell.angle_alpha   90.00
_cell.angle_beta   90.00
_cell.angle_gamma   90.00
#
_symmetry.space_group_name_H-M   'P 1'
#
loop_
_entity.id
_entity.type
_entity.pdbx_description
1 polymer ?
#
loop_
_entity_poly.entity_id
_entity_poly.type
_entity_poly.pdbx_seq_one_letter_code
_entity_poly.pdbx_strand_id
1 'polypeptide(L)'
;VAQAECGTLLCGGQRLQRETEGYYMAPALITDTTPAMRINREEVFGPVASVIRVKDYDEALAVANDTPFGLSAGIATTSLKHATHFKRHAQAGMVMVNLPTAGVDYHVPFGGRKASSYGPREQGRYAQEFFTTVKTAYTLA
;
A
#
# COMPACT_ATOMS: atom_id res chain seq x y z
N VAL A 1 -7.40 18.35 6.53
CA VAL A 1 -7.50 18.06 5.10
C VAL A 1 -8.79 17.29 4.85
N ALA A 2 -8.93 16.02 5.21
CA ALA A 2 -10.09 15.19 4.86
C ALA A 2 -11.45 15.78 5.28
N GLN A 3 -11.57 16.34 6.48
CA GLN A 3 -12.80 17.00 6.95
C GLN A 3 -13.13 18.27 6.13
N ALA A 4 -12.10 19.00 5.68
CA ALA A 4 -12.30 20.16 4.81
C ALA A 4 -12.75 19.77 3.41
N GLU A 5 -12.60 18.53 3.01
CA GLU A 5 -13.04 17.92 1.75
C GLU A 5 -14.30 17.05 1.95
N CYS A 6 -15.06 17.29 3.02
CA CYS A 6 -16.30 16.59 3.36
C CYS A 6 -16.15 15.12 3.83
N GLY A 7 -14.94 14.66 4.14
CA GLY A 7 -14.76 13.37 4.81
C GLY A 7 -15.22 13.42 6.27
N THR A 8 -15.82 12.34 6.76
CA THR A 8 -16.31 12.21 8.13
C THR A 8 -15.24 11.55 9.01
N LEU A 9 -14.74 12.28 10.03
CA LEU A 9 -13.87 11.70 11.06
C LEU A 9 -14.73 10.87 12.03
N LEU A 10 -14.63 9.56 11.92
CA LEU A 10 -15.40 8.63 12.75
C LEU A 10 -14.81 8.50 14.16
N CYS A 11 -13.48 8.45 14.28
CA CYS A 11 -12.78 8.39 15.57
C CYS A 11 -11.33 8.83 15.45
N GLY A 12 -10.72 9.19 16.58
CA GLY A 12 -9.30 9.50 16.69
C GLY A 12 -8.88 10.83 16.06
N GLY A 13 -7.65 10.90 15.62
CA GLY A 13 -7.08 12.06 14.91
C GLY A 13 -6.61 13.21 15.78
N GLN A 14 -6.86 13.19 17.09
CA GLN A 14 -6.38 14.23 18.01
C GLN A 14 -4.95 13.94 18.44
N ARG A 15 -4.19 15.03 18.66
CA ARG A 15 -2.88 14.93 19.29
C ARG A 15 -3.03 14.48 20.74
N LEU A 16 -2.20 13.55 21.14
CA LEU A 16 -2.16 13.02 22.50
C LEU A 16 -0.98 13.63 23.25
N GLN A 17 -1.21 13.95 24.52
CA GLN A 17 -0.14 14.24 25.47
C GLN A 17 0.22 12.95 26.22
N ARG A 18 1.51 12.67 26.36
CA ARG A 18 2.05 11.52 27.07
C ARG A 18 3.08 12.01 28.09
N GLU A 19 3.56 11.11 28.94
CA GLU A 19 4.60 11.41 29.94
C GLU A 19 5.91 11.89 29.32
N THR A 20 6.22 11.42 28.13
CA THR A 20 7.39 11.86 27.34
C THR A 20 6.95 12.79 26.21
N GLU A 21 7.78 13.79 25.90
CA GLU A 21 7.57 14.64 24.73
C GLU A 21 7.61 13.82 23.44
N GLY A 22 6.72 14.15 22.49
CA GLY A 22 6.66 13.48 21.19
C GLY A 22 5.45 13.88 20.34
N TYR A 23 5.40 13.31 19.14
CA TYR A 23 4.33 13.53 18.16
C TYR A 23 3.31 12.39 18.22
N TYR A 24 2.59 12.28 19.33
CA TYR A 24 1.58 11.24 19.54
C TYR A 24 0.24 11.68 18.97
N MET A 25 -0.39 10.79 18.18
CA MET A 25 -1.72 10.99 17.63
C MET A 25 -2.57 9.75 17.86
N ALA A 26 -3.83 9.95 18.23
CA ALA A 26 -4.80 8.85 18.28
C ALA A 26 -5.07 8.34 16.85
N PRO A 27 -5.06 7.02 16.61
CA PRO A 27 -5.39 6.48 15.31
C PRO A 27 -6.73 7.01 14.79
N ALA A 28 -6.73 7.51 13.56
CA ALA A 28 -7.89 8.14 12.94
C ALA A 28 -8.53 7.22 11.90
N LEU A 29 -9.86 7.15 11.92
CA LEU A 29 -10.66 6.52 10.88
C LEU A 29 -11.55 7.57 10.22
N ILE A 30 -11.43 7.71 8.91
CA ILE A 30 -12.17 8.68 8.12
C ILE A 30 -13.04 7.94 7.10
N THR A 31 -14.33 8.23 7.11
CA THR A 31 -15.32 7.65 6.19
C THR A 31 -15.83 8.70 5.22
N ASP A 32 -16.70 8.29 4.31
CA ASP A 32 -17.33 9.14 3.29
C ASP A 32 -16.28 9.84 2.40
N THR A 33 -15.16 9.18 2.18
CA THR A 33 -14.10 9.69 1.31
C THR A 33 -14.31 9.22 -0.14
N THR A 34 -13.77 9.99 -1.07
CA THR A 34 -13.80 9.67 -2.51
C THR A 34 -12.37 9.50 -3.05
N PRO A 35 -12.19 8.80 -4.19
CA PRO A 35 -10.86 8.64 -4.80
C PRO A 35 -10.15 9.96 -5.13
N ALA A 36 -10.90 11.05 -5.35
CA ALA A 36 -10.35 12.35 -5.70
C ALA A 36 -9.84 13.16 -4.50
N MET A 37 -10.23 12.79 -3.28
CA MET A 37 -9.81 13.52 -2.07
C MET A 37 -8.31 13.37 -1.83
N ARG A 38 -7.69 14.44 -1.38
CA ARG A 38 -6.25 14.53 -1.12
C ARG A 38 -5.75 13.44 -0.17
N ILE A 39 -6.53 13.07 0.84
CA ILE A 39 -6.20 11.99 1.78
C ILE A 39 -6.01 10.63 1.09
N ASN A 40 -6.63 10.42 -0.08
CA ASN A 40 -6.53 9.19 -0.87
C ASN A 40 -5.52 9.30 -2.01
N ARG A 41 -4.97 10.48 -2.27
CA ARG A 41 -3.98 10.75 -3.32
C ARG A 41 -2.57 11.00 -2.79
N GLU A 42 -2.45 11.49 -1.55
CA GLU A 42 -1.18 11.78 -0.92
C GLU A 42 -0.92 10.78 0.23
N GLU A 43 0.33 10.41 0.42
CA GLU A 43 0.72 9.55 1.53
C GLU A 43 0.75 10.35 2.83
N VAL A 44 -0.18 10.06 3.76
CA VAL A 44 -0.26 10.74 5.05
C VAL A 44 0.91 10.37 5.98
N PHE A 45 1.42 9.15 5.85
CA PHE A 45 2.52 8.57 6.65
C PHE A 45 2.29 8.66 8.16
N GLY A 46 1.10 8.24 8.60
CA GLY A 46 0.68 8.30 10.01
C GLY A 46 -0.44 7.29 10.31
N PRO A 47 -0.88 7.22 11.57
CA PRO A 47 -1.91 6.27 12.00
C PRO A 47 -3.31 6.71 11.53
N VAL A 48 -3.51 6.76 10.23
CA VAL A 48 -4.74 7.23 9.58
C VAL A 48 -5.21 6.20 8.58
N ALA A 49 -6.49 5.87 8.62
CA ALA A 49 -7.16 5.06 7.61
C ALA A 49 -8.34 5.82 7.01
N SER A 50 -8.50 5.74 5.70
CA SER A 50 -9.65 6.26 4.97
C SER A 50 -10.46 5.13 4.36
N VAL A 51 -11.77 5.33 4.27
CA VAL A 51 -12.72 4.35 3.73
C VAL A 51 -13.44 4.97 2.53
N ILE A 52 -13.33 4.29 1.39
CA ILE A 52 -14.10 4.59 0.18
C ILE A 52 -15.15 3.50 0.02
N ARG A 53 -16.43 3.87 -0.04
CA ARG A 53 -17.51 2.94 -0.33
C ARG A 53 -17.59 2.66 -1.81
N VAL A 54 -17.77 1.41 -2.15
CA VAL A 54 -17.91 0.94 -3.53
C VAL A 54 -19.14 0.04 -3.65
N LYS A 55 -19.71 -0.07 -4.83
CA LYS A 55 -20.95 -0.83 -5.07
C LYS A 55 -20.69 -2.33 -5.26
N ASP A 56 -19.53 -2.69 -5.83
CA ASP A 56 -19.21 -4.05 -6.20
C ASP A 56 -17.69 -4.29 -6.25
N TYR A 57 -17.30 -5.52 -6.55
CA TYR A 57 -15.90 -5.94 -6.66
C TYR A 57 -15.16 -5.25 -7.81
N ASP A 58 -15.82 -5.00 -8.93
CA ASP A 58 -15.15 -4.41 -10.09
C ASP A 58 -14.79 -2.95 -9.83
N GLU A 59 -15.69 -2.21 -9.18
CA GLU A 59 -15.40 -0.87 -8.71
C GLU A 59 -14.33 -0.87 -7.61
N ALA A 60 -14.37 -1.83 -6.67
CA ALA A 60 -13.33 -1.96 -5.64
C ALA A 60 -11.94 -2.12 -6.24
N LEU A 61 -11.80 -2.99 -7.24
CA LEU A 61 -10.54 -3.20 -7.94
C LEU A 61 -10.09 -1.97 -8.73
N ALA A 62 -11.03 -1.29 -9.39
CA ALA A 62 -10.74 -0.06 -10.12
C ALA A 62 -10.22 1.04 -9.19
N VAL A 63 -10.90 1.28 -8.07
CA VAL A 63 -10.49 2.24 -7.04
C VAL A 63 -9.14 1.87 -6.42
N ALA A 64 -8.93 0.60 -6.08
CA ALA A 64 -7.66 0.12 -5.52
C ALA A 64 -6.48 0.32 -6.48
N ASN A 65 -6.74 0.28 -7.78
CA ASN A 65 -5.73 0.52 -8.81
C ASN A 65 -5.58 2.01 -9.19
N ASP A 66 -6.56 2.85 -8.90
CA ASP A 66 -6.52 4.29 -9.22
C ASP A 66 -5.78 5.08 -8.13
N THR A 67 -4.49 4.82 -8.02
CA THR A 67 -3.58 5.51 -7.11
C THR A 67 -2.17 5.58 -7.72
N PRO A 68 -1.37 6.61 -7.42
CA PRO A 68 0.05 6.63 -7.80
C PRO A 68 0.88 5.59 -7.04
N PHE A 69 0.37 5.02 -5.97
CA PHE A 69 1.05 4.04 -5.14
C PHE A 69 0.77 2.60 -5.58
N GLY A 70 1.63 1.67 -5.19
CA GLY A 70 1.49 0.27 -5.54
C GLY A 70 2.43 -0.64 -4.75
N LEU A 71 2.65 -0.37 -3.46
CA LEU A 71 3.51 -1.23 -2.64
C LEU A 71 2.80 -2.54 -2.31
N SER A 72 1.67 -2.47 -1.62
CA SER A 72 0.88 -3.62 -1.24
C SER A 72 -0.62 -3.38 -1.43
N ALA A 73 -1.36 -4.46 -1.70
CA ALA A 73 -2.81 -4.46 -1.74
C ALA A 73 -3.35 -5.78 -1.18
N GLY A 74 -4.50 -5.73 -0.53
CA GLY A 74 -5.14 -6.91 0.05
C GLY A 74 -6.61 -7.00 -0.28
N ILE A 75 -7.12 -8.23 -0.32
CA ILE A 75 -8.55 -8.53 -0.42
C ILE A 75 -8.96 -9.48 0.70
N ALA A 76 -10.07 -9.19 1.37
CA ALA A 76 -10.75 -10.10 2.27
C ALA A 76 -11.97 -10.68 1.54
N THR A 77 -11.96 -11.98 1.24
CA THR A 77 -13.04 -12.62 0.47
C THR A 77 -13.08 -14.12 0.68
N THR A 78 -14.27 -14.69 0.60
CA THR A 78 -14.49 -16.15 0.54
C THR A 78 -14.61 -16.65 -0.91
N SER A 79 -14.68 -15.75 -1.89
CA SER A 79 -14.81 -16.09 -3.31
C SER A 79 -13.43 -16.41 -3.92
N LEU A 80 -13.22 -17.67 -4.28
CA LEU A 80 -12.01 -18.09 -4.99
C LEU A 80 -11.87 -17.37 -6.35
N LYS A 81 -12.99 -17.06 -7.02
CA LYS A 81 -13.00 -16.28 -8.26
C LYS A 81 -12.41 -14.88 -8.02
N HIS A 82 -12.90 -14.14 -7.03
CA HIS A 82 -12.40 -12.81 -6.73
C HIS A 82 -10.96 -12.83 -6.22
N ALA A 83 -10.60 -13.79 -5.37
CA ALA A 83 -9.23 -13.97 -4.90
C ALA A 83 -8.24 -14.18 -6.06
N THR A 84 -8.59 -15.06 -7.01
CA THR A 84 -7.75 -15.37 -8.17
C THR A 84 -7.66 -14.18 -9.12
N HIS A 85 -8.78 -13.52 -9.38
CA HIS A 85 -8.83 -12.34 -10.25
C HIS A 85 -8.04 -11.18 -9.66
N PHE A 86 -8.22 -10.90 -8.36
CA PHE A 86 -7.51 -9.83 -7.66
C PHE A 86 -5.99 -10.00 -7.72
N LYS A 87 -5.48 -11.21 -7.46
CA LYS A 87 -4.04 -11.49 -7.53
C LYS A 87 -3.42 -11.17 -8.90
N ARG A 88 -4.20 -11.31 -9.98
CA ARG A 88 -3.72 -11.04 -11.35
C ARG A 88 -3.83 -9.58 -11.75
N HIS A 89 -4.84 -8.87 -11.24
CA HIS A 89 -5.22 -7.55 -11.75
C HIS A 89 -4.92 -6.40 -10.79
N ALA A 90 -4.62 -6.67 -9.51
CA ALA A 90 -4.14 -5.63 -8.60
C ALA A 90 -2.78 -5.10 -9.06
N GLN A 91 -2.67 -3.77 -9.16
CA GLN A 91 -1.47 -3.08 -9.63
C GLN A 91 -0.52 -2.75 -8.47
N ALA A 92 -0.36 -3.68 -7.55
CA ALA A 92 0.59 -3.61 -6.45
C ALA A 92 1.71 -4.64 -6.63
N GLY A 93 2.83 -4.40 -5.98
CA GLY A 93 3.97 -5.31 -6.01
C GLY A 93 3.77 -6.54 -5.14
N MET A 94 3.06 -6.37 -4.04
CA MET A 94 2.72 -7.43 -3.10
C MET A 94 1.19 -7.49 -2.96
N VAL A 95 0.62 -8.69 -3.11
CA VAL A 95 -0.83 -8.88 -3.09
C VAL A 95 -1.19 -9.99 -2.10
N MET A 96 -2.04 -9.65 -1.15
CA MET A 96 -2.49 -10.53 -0.07
C MET A 96 -3.97 -10.90 -0.24
N VAL A 97 -4.31 -12.12 0.11
CA VAL A 97 -5.71 -12.59 0.18
C VAL A 97 -5.96 -13.12 1.59
N ASN A 98 -6.88 -12.49 2.31
CA ASN A 98 -7.23 -12.84 3.70
C ASN A 98 -6.04 -12.80 4.68
N LEU A 99 -5.04 -11.98 4.35
CA LEU A 99 -3.85 -11.75 5.17
C LEU A 99 -3.64 -10.25 5.34
N PRO A 100 -2.98 -9.82 6.43
CA PRO A 100 -2.56 -8.43 6.58
C PRO A 100 -1.65 -7.99 5.42
N THR A 101 -1.73 -6.72 5.05
CA THR A 101 -0.85 -6.12 4.03
C THR A 101 0.50 -5.67 4.60
N ALA A 102 0.71 -5.81 5.90
CA ALA A 102 1.95 -5.55 6.61
C ALA A 102 2.66 -6.86 6.98
N GLY A 103 3.97 -6.82 7.00
CA GLY A 103 4.82 -7.99 7.27
C GLY A 103 5.07 -8.81 6.01
N VAL A 104 6.34 -8.89 5.60
CA VAL A 104 6.77 -9.70 4.45
C VAL A 104 7.98 -10.52 4.91
N ASP A 105 7.96 -11.79 4.56
CA ASP A 105 9.05 -12.70 4.87
C ASP A 105 10.35 -12.30 4.12
N TYR A 106 11.45 -12.36 4.79
CA TYR A 106 12.77 -11.95 4.25
C TYR A 106 13.22 -12.75 3.02
N HIS A 107 12.68 -13.94 2.82
CA HIS A 107 13.06 -14.85 1.73
C HIS A 107 12.22 -14.69 0.46
N VAL A 108 11.23 -13.80 0.47
CA VAL A 108 10.41 -13.49 -0.71
C VAL A 108 10.76 -12.12 -1.27
N PRO A 109 10.54 -11.90 -2.58
CA PRO A 109 10.83 -10.60 -3.19
C PRO A 109 9.96 -9.49 -2.59
N PHE A 110 10.58 -8.43 -2.10
CA PHE A 110 9.92 -7.23 -1.58
C PHE A 110 10.04 -6.10 -2.58
N GLY A 111 8.95 -5.38 -2.79
CA GLY A 111 8.94 -4.16 -3.58
C GLY A 111 7.58 -3.86 -4.20
N GLY A 112 7.41 -2.63 -4.61
CA GLY A 112 6.17 -2.09 -5.16
C GLY A 112 6.14 -2.03 -6.69
N ARG A 113 5.14 -1.32 -7.15
CA ARG A 113 4.96 -0.82 -8.52
C ARG A 113 4.69 0.67 -8.47
N LYS A 114 4.56 1.30 -9.61
CA LYS A 114 4.28 2.74 -9.75
C LYS A 114 5.30 3.57 -8.96
N ALA A 115 4.85 4.61 -8.25
CA ALA A 115 5.73 5.47 -7.46
C ALA A 115 6.20 4.85 -6.13
N SER A 116 5.74 3.64 -5.77
CA SER A 116 6.14 2.98 -4.51
C SER A 116 7.46 2.23 -4.58
N SER A 117 8.09 2.11 -5.74
CA SER A 117 9.40 1.47 -5.87
C SER A 117 10.20 2.03 -7.02
N TYR A 118 11.51 2.05 -6.82
CA TYR A 118 12.50 2.36 -7.82
C TYR A 118 13.49 1.19 -7.93
N GLY A 119 13.70 0.69 -9.16
CA GLY A 119 14.64 -0.39 -9.41
C GLY A 119 14.09 -1.81 -9.15
N PRO A 120 15.00 -2.80 -9.04
CA PRO A 120 14.66 -4.20 -8.87
C PRO A 120 14.08 -4.50 -7.49
N ARG A 121 13.51 -5.70 -7.36
CA ARG A 121 13.01 -6.19 -6.06
C ARG A 121 14.16 -6.36 -5.07
N GLU A 122 13.84 -6.10 -3.80
CA GLU A 122 14.68 -6.42 -2.65
C GLU A 122 14.35 -7.81 -2.11
N GLN A 123 15.18 -8.33 -1.23
CA GLN A 123 15.01 -9.60 -0.49
C GLN A 123 14.98 -10.86 -1.37
N GLY A 124 15.06 -12.02 -0.72
CA GLY A 124 15.12 -13.31 -1.39
C GLY A 124 16.26 -13.35 -2.41
N ARG A 125 16.06 -14.08 -3.49
CA ARG A 125 17.06 -14.21 -4.58
C ARG A 125 17.33 -12.89 -5.32
N TYR A 126 16.42 -11.94 -5.27
CA TYR A 126 16.57 -10.64 -5.92
C TYR A 126 17.49 -9.67 -5.18
N ALA A 127 17.84 -9.98 -3.92
CA ALA A 127 18.80 -9.19 -3.17
C ALA A 127 20.17 -9.13 -3.89
N GLN A 128 20.55 -10.19 -4.58
CA GLN A 128 21.79 -10.20 -5.38
C GLN A 128 21.74 -9.15 -6.50
N GLU A 129 20.65 -9.06 -7.25
CA GLU A 129 20.48 -8.06 -8.31
C GLU A 129 20.41 -6.64 -7.74
N PHE A 130 19.77 -6.47 -6.58
CA PHE A 130 19.63 -5.19 -5.92
C PHE A 130 20.97 -4.62 -5.43
N PHE A 131 21.80 -5.47 -4.81
CA PHE A 131 23.05 -5.03 -4.18
C PHE A 131 24.30 -5.17 -5.06
N THR A 132 24.16 -5.60 -6.32
CA THR A 132 25.31 -5.80 -7.23
C THR A 132 25.07 -5.15 -8.58
N THR A 133 26.18 -4.99 -9.32
CA THR A 133 26.14 -4.57 -10.73
C THR A 133 26.80 -5.63 -11.60
N VAL A 134 26.28 -5.83 -12.80
CA VAL A 134 26.87 -6.73 -13.79
C VAL A 134 28.05 -6.02 -14.48
N LYS A 135 29.21 -6.70 -14.53
CA LYS A 135 30.35 -6.28 -15.33
C LYS A 135 30.73 -7.41 -16.30
N THR A 136 30.78 -7.09 -17.58
CA THR A 136 31.30 -8.01 -18.59
C THR A 136 32.73 -7.66 -18.93
N ALA A 137 33.63 -8.65 -18.94
CA ALA A 137 35.04 -8.49 -19.29
C ALA A 137 35.42 -9.51 -20.36
N TYR A 138 36.16 -9.07 -21.35
CA TYR A 138 36.76 -9.91 -22.36
C TYR A 138 38.30 -9.83 -22.21
N THR A 139 38.98 -10.98 -22.29
CA THR A 139 40.46 -11.05 -22.26
C THR A 139 40.92 -11.90 -23.45
N LEU A 140 41.78 -11.34 -24.27
CA LEU A 140 42.54 -12.11 -25.25
C LEU A 140 43.92 -12.40 -24.68
N ALA A 141 44.30 -13.68 -24.63
CA ALA A 141 45.62 -14.15 -24.20
C ALA A 141 46.61 -14.24 -25.41
#